data_1b1419b23b1246b96148f4cbebdace24
#
_entry.id   1b1419b23b1246b96148f4cbebdace24
#
_cell.length_a   1.000
_cell.length_b   1.000
_cell.length_c   1.000
_cell.angle_alpha   90.00
_cell.angle_beta   90.00
_cell.angle_gamma   90.00
#
_symmetry.space_group_name_H-M   'P 1'
#
loop_
_entity.id
_entity.type
_entity.pdbx_description
1 polymer ?
#
loop_
_entity_poly.entity_id
_entity_poly.type
_entity_poly.pdbx_seq_one_letter_code
_entity_poly.pdbx_strand_id
1 'polypeptide(L)'
;GNGITIINANSKSFIKNANFFGLSSPRIESGEGLLGAINFFRSDVIIENSKFENNLGEDFLNIISSDFSIKNVTMNRVNFDAIDFDFSNGSIENVSILNSGNDALDFSGSKVNVKNILINNAGDKGISVGEKSNITVENIKLENTNIALASKDLSNLNLDNVEILNSNVAVAAYQKKPEYGPGFASITNISIKDSKNKFIAVNNSKIKINGEFVKSPDINLEEYLK
;
A
#
# COMPACT_ATOMS: atom_id res chain seq x y z
N GLY A 1 -12.20 -14.25 15.04
CA GLY A 1 -13.64 -13.92 14.89
C GLY A 1 -13.98 -13.64 13.45
N ASN A 2 -15.28 -13.53 13.14
CA ASN A 2 -15.71 -13.07 11.81
C ASN A 2 -15.36 -11.61 11.62
N GLY A 3 -15.13 -11.21 10.38
CA GLY A 3 -14.81 -9.82 10.02
C GLY A 3 -16.03 -8.88 10.10
N ILE A 4 -15.79 -7.66 9.67
CA ILE A 4 -16.78 -6.57 9.66
C ILE A 4 -16.93 -6.06 8.24
N THR A 5 -18.14 -5.86 7.77
CA THR A 5 -18.41 -5.21 6.48
C THR A 5 -19.43 -4.10 6.65
N ILE A 6 -19.07 -2.91 6.20
CA ILE A 6 -19.92 -1.72 6.16
C ILE A 6 -20.15 -1.35 4.69
N ILE A 7 -21.40 -1.33 4.26
CA ILE A 7 -21.79 -1.11 2.86
C ILE A 7 -22.81 0.01 2.78
N ASN A 8 -22.55 0.99 1.88
CA ASN A 8 -23.43 2.10 1.56
C ASN A 8 -23.93 2.87 2.82
N ALA A 9 -23.02 3.12 3.76
CA ALA A 9 -23.37 3.86 4.97
C ALA A 9 -23.73 5.33 4.64
N ASN A 10 -24.86 5.79 5.14
CA ASN A 10 -25.33 7.17 4.93
C ASN A 10 -24.57 8.21 5.78
N SER A 11 -23.74 7.74 6.70
CA SER A 11 -22.92 8.58 7.58
C SER A 11 -21.53 8.00 7.74
N LYS A 12 -20.58 8.86 8.05
CA LYS A 12 -19.20 8.48 8.27
C LYS A 12 -19.05 7.52 9.46
N SER A 13 -18.32 6.45 9.26
CA SER A 13 -17.99 5.48 10.30
C SER A 13 -16.77 5.92 11.10
N PHE A 14 -16.69 5.49 12.36
CA PHE A 14 -15.56 5.80 13.25
C PHE A 14 -15.07 4.53 13.93
N ILE A 15 -13.76 4.29 13.81
CA ILE A 15 -13.01 3.30 14.61
C ILE A 15 -12.00 4.07 15.43
N LYS A 16 -12.19 4.14 16.75
CA LYS A 16 -11.30 4.89 17.64
C LYS A 16 -10.93 4.09 18.87
N ASN A 17 -9.63 4.12 19.22
CA ASN A 17 -9.11 3.44 20.41
C ASN A 17 -9.48 1.95 20.46
N ALA A 18 -9.49 1.28 19.30
CA ALA A 18 -9.93 -0.10 19.15
C ALA A 18 -8.75 -1.05 18.93
N ASN A 19 -8.90 -2.29 19.40
CA ASN A 19 -7.93 -3.36 19.13
C ASN A 19 -8.67 -4.52 18.46
N PHE A 20 -8.25 -4.87 17.26
CA PHE A 20 -8.77 -6.02 16.52
C PHE A 20 -7.74 -7.15 16.51
N PHE A 21 -8.17 -8.34 16.81
CA PHE A 21 -7.29 -9.49 16.89
C PHE A 21 -7.97 -10.73 16.31
N GLY A 22 -7.27 -11.46 15.43
CA GLY A 22 -7.71 -12.75 14.91
C GLY A 22 -9.00 -12.68 14.10
N LEU A 23 -9.18 -11.61 13.30
CA LEU A 23 -10.32 -11.51 12.40
C LEU A 23 -10.07 -12.28 11.11
N SER A 24 -11.11 -12.94 10.60
CA SER A 24 -11.15 -13.53 9.26
C SER A 24 -12.09 -12.71 8.36
N SER A 25 -12.01 -12.93 7.06
CA SER A 25 -12.98 -12.33 6.14
C SER A 25 -14.41 -12.70 6.52
N PRO A 26 -15.38 -11.79 6.38
CA PRO A 26 -16.78 -12.09 6.66
C PRO A 26 -17.28 -13.23 5.77
N ARG A 27 -18.03 -14.16 6.34
CA ARG A 27 -18.74 -15.18 5.56
C ARG A 27 -19.99 -14.56 4.95
N ILE A 28 -20.04 -14.50 3.61
CA ILE A 28 -21.21 -14.05 2.88
C ILE A 28 -21.85 -15.27 2.20
N GLU A 29 -23.10 -15.55 2.50
CA GLU A 29 -23.82 -16.72 1.97
C GLU A 29 -24.04 -16.65 0.44
N SER A 30 -23.94 -15.47 -0.18
CA SER A 30 -24.16 -15.24 -1.62
C SER A 30 -22.94 -15.42 -2.51
N GLY A 31 -21.76 -15.74 -1.97
CA GLY A 31 -20.58 -16.09 -2.77
C GLY A 31 -19.77 -14.91 -3.34
N GLU A 32 -20.23 -13.67 -3.28
CA GLU A 32 -19.50 -12.47 -3.65
C GLU A 32 -19.11 -11.70 -2.38
N GLY A 33 -18.04 -12.10 -1.75
CA GLY A 33 -17.55 -11.50 -0.52
C GLY A 33 -16.43 -10.49 -0.77
N LEU A 34 -16.44 -9.40 -0.01
CA LEU A 34 -15.26 -8.56 0.15
C LEU A 34 -14.21 -9.34 0.93
N LEU A 35 -12.95 -9.32 0.47
CA LEU A 35 -11.91 -10.23 0.94
C LEU A 35 -11.24 -9.80 2.24
N GLY A 36 -11.34 -8.51 2.59
CA GLY A 36 -10.76 -7.97 3.81
C GLY A 36 -11.42 -8.49 5.09
N ALA A 37 -10.67 -8.56 6.18
CA ALA A 37 -11.24 -8.83 7.50
C ALA A 37 -12.14 -7.68 7.96
N ILE A 38 -11.83 -6.45 7.59
CA ILE A 38 -12.69 -5.28 7.80
C ILE A 38 -12.83 -4.55 6.46
N ASN A 39 -14.06 -4.36 6.01
CA ASN A 39 -14.37 -3.79 4.71
C ASN A 39 -15.25 -2.55 4.84
N PHE A 40 -14.91 -1.49 4.10
CA PHE A 40 -15.73 -0.32 3.88
C PHE A 40 -15.99 -0.19 2.37
N PHE A 41 -17.21 -0.38 1.95
CA PHE A 41 -17.63 -0.24 0.56
C PHE A 41 -18.63 0.90 0.44
N ARG A 42 -18.26 1.95 -0.30
CA ARG A 42 -19.05 3.21 -0.41
C ARG A 42 -19.47 3.72 0.98
N SER A 43 -18.50 3.75 1.89
CA SER A 43 -18.74 4.03 3.31
C SER A 43 -17.53 4.73 3.88
N ASP A 44 -17.63 6.03 4.07
CA ASP A 44 -16.52 6.83 4.59
C ASP A 44 -16.12 6.41 6.00
N VAL A 45 -14.82 6.49 6.30
CA VAL A 45 -14.32 6.05 7.60
C VAL A 45 -13.20 6.92 8.16
N ILE A 46 -13.21 7.10 9.47
CA ILE A 46 -12.10 7.64 10.26
C ILE A 46 -11.61 6.55 11.22
N ILE A 47 -10.32 6.22 11.14
CA ILE A 47 -9.67 5.23 12.01
C ILE A 47 -8.56 5.93 12.79
N GLU A 48 -8.64 5.93 14.11
CA GLU A 48 -7.69 6.60 14.99
C GLU A 48 -7.27 5.75 16.17
N ASN A 49 -5.98 5.84 16.54
CA ASN A 49 -5.43 5.26 17.78
C ASN A 49 -5.78 3.77 17.95
N SER A 50 -5.67 2.98 16.89
CA SER A 50 -6.17 1.61 16.86
C SER A 50 -5.09 0.62 16.46
N LYS A 51 -5.29 -0.65 16.85
CA LYS A 51 -4.38 -1.75 16.55
C LYS A 51 -5.10 -2.88 15.84
N PHE A 52 -4.43 -3.47 14.87
CA PHE A 52 -4.92 -4.56 14.04
C PHE A 52 -3.87 -5.68 14.04
N GLU A 53 -4.19 -6.84 14.58
CA GLU A 53 -3.23 -7.92 14.75
C GLU A 53 -3.79 -9.28 14.36
N ASN A 54 -2.94 -10.12 13.74
CA ASN A 54 -3.23 -11.52 13.42
C ASN A 54 -4.51 -11.69 12.59
N ASN A 55 -4.61 -11.06 11.40
CA ASN A 55 -5.74 -11.39 10.56
C ASN A 55 -5.60 -12.82 9.99
N LEU A 56 -6.76 -13.44 9.76
CA LEU A 56 -6.89 -14.77 9.19
C LEU A 56 -7.58 -14.72 7.81
N GLY A 57 -7.98 -13.51 7.39
CA GLY A 57 -8.53 -13.24 6.07
C GLY A 57 -7.44 -12.95 5.04
N GLU A 58 -7.82 -12.54 3.86
CA GLU A 58 -6.92 -12.08 2.81
C GLU A 58 -6.32 -10.74 3.24
N ASP A 59 -7.02 -9.62 3.09
CA ASP A 59 -6.53 -8.33 3.59
C ASP A 59 -6.99 -8.09 5.03
N PHE A 60 -6.31 -7.22 5.77
CA PHE A 60 -6.84 -6.84 7.05
C PHE A 60 -7.90 -5.75 6.91
N LEU A 61 -7.60 -4.69 6.19
CA LEU A 61 -8.50 -3.56 5.95
C LEU A 61 -8.63 -3.33 4.46
N ASN A 62 -9.87 -3.30 3.96
CA ASN A 62 -10.16 -3.00 2.56
C ASN A 62 -11.14 -1.81 2.50
N ILE A 63 -10.75 -0.74 1.78
CA ILE A 63 -11.51 0.50 1.66
C ILE A 63 -11.78 0.77 0.18
N ILE A 64 -13.05 0.65 -0.23
CA ILE A 64 -13.47 0.68 -1.63
C ILE A 64 -14.44 1.81 -1.88
N SER A 65 -14.13 2.69 -2.85
CA SER A 65 -14.99 3.81 -3.28
C SER A 65 -15.44 4.70 -2.11
N SER A 66 -14.53 5.02 -1.20
CA SER A 66 -14.82 5.69 0.07
C SER A 66 -13.78 6.76 0.38
N ASP A 67 -14.18 7.81 1.08
CA ASP A 67 -13.24 8.78 1.66
C ASP A 67 -12.81 8.32 3.06
N PHE A 68 -11.51 8.45 3.36
CA PHE A 68 -10.98 7.94 4.62
C PHE A 68 -9.93 8.85 5.28
N SER A 69 -9.75 8.66 6.59
CA SER A 69 -8.60 9.18 7.34
C SER A 69 -8.13 8.12 8.32
N ILE A 70 -6.85 7.77 8.26
CA ILE A 70 -6.21 6.78 9.15
C ILE A 70 -5.08 7.45 9.89
N LYS A 71 -5.13 7.44 11.23
CA LYS A 71 -4.13 8.10 12.06
C LYS A 71 -3.76 7.31 13.31
N ASN A 72 -2.44 7.27 13.62
CA ASN A 72 -1.91 6.58 14.79
C ASN A 72 -2.35 5.10 14.85
N VAL A 73 -2.07 4.35 13.79
CA VAL A 73 -2.48 2.95 13.67
C VAL A 73 -1.26 2.04 13.61
N THR A 74 -1.36 0.89 14.26
CA THR A 74 -0.38 -0.19 14.14
C THR A 74 -1.06 -1.44 13.60
N MET A 75 -0.44 -2.04 12.57
CA MET A 75 -0.86 -3.32 12.01
C MET A 75 0.27 -4.33 12.14
N ASN A 76 -0.03 -5.55 12.53
CA ASN A 76 1.00 -6.57 12.73
C ASN A 76 0.49 -7.97 12.46
N ARG A 77 1.34 -8.80 11.84
CA ARG A 77 1.03 -10.19 11.47
C ARG A 77 -0.22 -10.27 10.60
N VAL A 78 -0.14 -9.66 9.46
CA VAL A 78 -1.18 -9.64 8.43
C VAL A 78 -0.91 -10.76 7.44
N ASN A 79 -1.95 -11.50 7.06
CA ASN A 79 -1.79 -12.70 6.24
C ASN A 79 -1.45 -12.39 4.78
N PHE A 80 -2.10 -11.38 4.20
CA PHE A 80 -1.83 -10.86 2.84
C PHE A 80 -1.57 -9.35 2.90
N ASP A 81 -2.43 -8.51 2.30
CA ASP A 81 -2.26 -7.06 2.31
C ASP A 81 -2.69 -6.46 3.65
N ALA A 82 -1.90 -5.51 4.15
CA ALA A 82 -2.30 -4.88 5.38
C ALA A 82 -3.47 -3.92 5.15
N ILE A 83 -3.38 -3.07 4.12
CA ILE A 83 -4.49 -2.22 3.71
C ILE A 83 -4.54 -2.15 2.19
N ASP A 84 -5.71 -2.45 1.64
CA ASP A 84 -6.04 -2.29 0.23
C ASP A 84 -7.02 -1.13 0.03
N PHE A 85 -6.70 -0.25 -0.93
CA PHE A 85 -7.48 0.95 -1.24
C PHE A 85 -7.88 0.97 -2.72
N ASP A 86 -9.15 0.72 -2.98
CA ASP A 86 -9.71 0.77 -4.32
C ASP A 86 -10.56 2.02 -4.54
N PHE A 87 -10.22 2.82 -5.55
CA PHE A 87 -10.98 4.00 -5.98
C PHE A 87 -11.35 4.95 -4.84
N SER A 88 -10.44 5.10 -3.87
CA SER A 88 -10.67 5.79 -2.61
C SER A 88 -9.79 7.02 -2.47
N ASN A 89 -10.23 8.00 -1.65
CA ASN A 89 -9.46 9.20 -1.40
C ASN A 89 -9.24 9.40 0.09
N GLY A 90 -8.06 9.87 0.48
CA GLY A 90 -7.88 10.08 1.91
C GLY A 90 -6.48 10.43 2.35
N SER A 91 -6.25 10.19 3.65
CA SER A 91 -4.97 10.44 4.30
C SER A 91 -4.60 9.35 5.27
N ILE A 92 -3.30 9.09 5.34
CA ILE A 92 -2.68 8.13 6.27
C ILE A 92 -1.58 8.88 7.03
N GLU A 93 -1.61 8.88 8.35
CA GLU A 93 -0.62 9.57 9.17
C GLU A 93 -0.22 8.73 10.39
N ASN A 94 1.09 8.66 10.66
CA ASN A 94 1.66 7.94 11.81
C ASN A 94 1.22 6.46 11.85
N VAL A 95 1.50 5.71 10.81
CA VAL A 95 1.12 4.30 10.71
C VAL A 95 2.35 3.41 10.67
N SER A 96 2.30 2.32 11.43
CA SER A 96 3.32 1.26 11.43
C SER A 96 2.70 -0.05 10.97
N ILE A 97 3.29 -0.66 9.94
CA ILE A 97 2.89 -1.95 9.42
C ILE A 97 4.05 -2.92 9.57
N LEU A 98 3.81 -3.99 10.32
CA LEU A 98 4.81 -4.99 10.66
C LEU A 98 4.33 -6.37 10.23
N ASN A 99 5.16 -7.08 9.45
CA ASN A 99 4.88 -8.46 9.03
C ASN A 99 3.57 -8.59 8.21
N SER A 100 3.49 -7.99 7.03
CA SER A 100 2.47 -8.30 6.02
C SER A 100 2.95 -9.42 5.10
N GLY A 101 2.06 -10.35 4.77
CA GLY A 101 2.39 -11.50 3.92
C GLY A 101 2.53 -11.14 2.44
N ASN A 102 1.89 -10.08 2.00
CA ASN A 102 1.94 -9.54 0.64
C ASN A 102 2.28 -8.04 0.70
N ASP A 103 1.45 -7.13 0.17
CA ASP A 103 1.72 -5.70 0.17
C ASP A 103 1.38 -5.07 1.55
N ALA A 104 2.15 -4.08 1.99
CA ALA A 104 1.78 -3.37 3.21
C ALA A 104 0.70 -2.31 2.91
N LEU A 105 0.85 -1.53 1.83
CA LEU A 105 -0.17 -0.62 1.33
C LEU A 105 -0.35 -0.85 -0.19
N ASP A 106 -1.52 -1.26 -0.64
CA ASP A 106 -1.87 -1.33 -2.06
C ASP A 106 -2.91 -0.27 -2.42
N PHE A 107 -2.67 0.45 -3.51
CA PHE A 107 -3.53 1.53 -4.00
C PHE A 107 -3.89 1.28 -5.45
N SER A 108 -5.18 1.14 -5.72
CA SER A 108 -5.76 1.02 -7.06
C SER A 108 -6.73 2.15 -7.32
N GLY A 109 -6.50 2.97 -8.35
CA GLY A 109 -7.40 4.07 -8.75
C GLY A 109 -7.59 5.16 -7.70
N SER A 110 -6.67 5.31 -6.76
CA SER A 110 -6.85 6.09 -5.53
C SER A 110 -6.02 7.36 -5.48
N LYS A 111 -6.45 8.36 -4.68
CA LYS A 111 -5.69 9.59 -4.42
C LYS A 111 -5.49 9.77 -2.92
N VAL A 112 -4.24 9.62 -2.45
CA VAL A 112 -3.95 9.57 -1.01
C VAL A 112 -2.70 10.36 -0.65
N ASN A 113 -2.76 11.06 0.49
CA ASN A 113 -1.62 11.67 1.14
C ASN A 113 -1.18 10.81 2.31
N VAL A 114 0.10 10.46 2.35
CA VAL A 114 0.69 9.52 3.32
C VAL A 114 1.83 10.22 4.05
N LYS A 115 1.84 10.15 5.38
CA LYS A 115 2.86 10.82 6.20
C LYS A 115 3.29 9.98 7.39
N ASN A 116 4.61 9.96 7.65
CA ASN A 116 5.22 9.29 8.80
C ASN A 116 4.89 7.79 8.87
N ILE A 117 5.40 7.03 7.93
CA ILE A 117 5.12 5.60 7.81
C ILE A 117 6.35 4.76 8.12
N LEU A 118 6.15 3.71 8.90
CA LEU A 118 7.11 2.63 9.09
C LEU A 118 6.54 1.33 8.52
N ILE A 119 7.25 0.73 7.58
CA ILE A 119 6.92 -0.61 7.06
C ILE A 119 8.13 -1.52 7.29
N ASN A 120 7.90 -2.63 7.95
CA ASN A 120 8.93 -3.64 8.17
C ASN A 120 8.40 -5.04 7.88
N ASN A 121 9.10 -5.75 7.02
CA ASN A 121 8.79 -7.11 6.61
C ASN A 121 7.46 -7.22 5.84
N ALA A 122 7.41 -6.63 4.63
CA ALA A 122 6.35 -6.87 3.65
C ALA A 122 6.80 -7.97 2.67
N GLY A 123 5.97 -8.98 2.51
CA GLY A 123 6.30 -10.18 1.74
C GLY A 123 6.42 -9.94 0.24
N ASP A 124 5.72 -8.94 -0.29
CA ASP A 124 5.87 -8.47 -1.66
C ASP A 124 6.23 -6.98 -1.68
N LYS A 125 5.29 -6.04 -1.63
CA LYS A 125 5.63 -4.62 -1.75
C LYS A 125 5.40 -3.85 -0.44
N GLY A 126 6.30 -2.91 -0.16
CA GLY A 126 6.06 -1.96 0.92
C GLY A 126 4.91 -1.01 0.56
N ILE A 127 5.03 -0.30 -0.56
CA ILE A 127 3.95 0.48 -1.18
C ILE A 127 3.79 0.07 -2.63
N SER A 128 2.59 -0.31 -3.01
CA SER A 128 2.14 -0.65 -4.35
C SER A 128 1.14 0.40 -4.84
N VAL A 129 1.41 1.02 -5.99
CA VAL A 129 0.57 2.09 -6.54
C VAL A 129 0.23 1.77 -7.98
N GLY A 130 -1.04 1.49 -8.26
CA GLY A 130 -1.53 1.06 -9.56
C GLY A 130 -2.78 1.79 -10.05
N GLU A 131 -3.15 1.54 -11.29
CA GLU A 131 -4.45 1.88 -11.89
C GLU A 131 -4.78 3.39 -11.85
N LYS A 132 -3.82 4.22 -12.29
CA LYS A 132 -3.93 5.69 -12.31
C LYS A 132 -4.00 6.34 -10.91
N SER A 133 -3.53 5.67 -9.89
CA SER A 133 -3.44 6.27 -8.56
C SER A 133 -2.48 7.46 -8.54
N ASN A 134 -2.75 8.39 -7.64
CA ASN A 134 -1.88 9.54 -7.38
C ASN A 134 -1.58 9.62 -5.88
N ILE A 135 -0.41 9.15 -5.50
CA ILE A 135 -0.01 9.02 -4.10
C ILE A 135 1.15 9.95 -3.80
N THR A 136 1.01 10.71 -2.72
CA THR A 136 2.09 11.56 -2.17
C THR A 136 2.48 11.03 -0.81
N VAL A 137 3.78 10.81 -0.60
CA VAL A 137 4.33 10.26 0.65
C VAL A 137 5.38 11.19 1.22
N GLU A 138 5.28 11.51 2.49
CA GLU A 138 6.28 12.27 3.25
C GLU A 138 6.75 11.47 4.46
N ASN A 139 8.07 11.34 4.63
CA ASN A 139 8.71 10.62 5.72
C ASN A 139 8.32 9.13 5.79
N ILE A 140 9.00 8.31 5.03
CA ILE A 140 8.78 6.87 5.04
C ILE A 140 10.07 6.10 5.29
N LYS A 141 9.96 5.07 6.13
CA LYS A 141 10.99 4.06 6.33
C LYS A 141 10.46 2.69 5.95
N LEU A 142 11.18 2.01 5.06
CA LEU A 142 10.86 0.67 4.57
C LEU A 142 12.04 -0.27 4.84
N GLU A 143 11.76 -1.39 5.48
CA GLU A 143 12.75 -2.40 5.79
C GLU A 143 12.27 -3.80 5.42
N ASN A 144 13.17 -4.65 4.93
CA ASN A 144 12.91 -6.07 4.69
C ASN A 144 11.71 -6.30 3.75
N THR A 145 11.75 -5.75 2.56
CA THR A 145 10.69 -5.91 1.55
C THR A 145 11.23 -6.60 0.30
N ASN A 146 10.37 -7.26 -0.46
CA ASN A 146 10.77 -7.71 -1.78
C ASN A 146 10.95 -6.50 -2.72
N ILE A 147 9.91 -5.68 -2.93
CA ILE A 147 9.98 -4.39 -3.60
C ILE A 147 9.55 -3.32 -2.60
N ALA A 148 10.43 -2.36 -2.27
CA ALA A 148 10.03 -1.37 -1.27
C ALA A 148 8.96 -0.41 -1.80
N LEU A 149 9.14 0.13 -3.01
CA LEU A 149 8.22 1.06 -3.65
C LEU A 149 7.94 0.64 -5.09
N ALA A 150 6.68 0.53 -5.46
CA ALA A 150 6.25 0.21 -6.82
C ALA A 150 5.23 1.24 -7.34
N SER A 151 5.50 1.82 -8.52
CA SER A 151 4.53 2.62 -9.27
C SER A 151 4.24 1.94 -10.60
N LYS A 152 2.99 1.58 -10.83
CA LYS A 152 2.54 0.81 -11.99
C LYS A 152 1.30 1.43 -12.65
N ASP A 153 1.03 1.07 -13.90
CA ASP A 153 -0.28 1.25 -14.55
C ASP A 153 -0.79 2.70 -14.55
N LEU A 154 -0.05 3.62 -15.20
CA LEU A 154 -0.33 5.07 -15.27
C LEU A 154 -0.37 5.81 -13.93
N SER A 155 0.17 5.22 -12.88
CA SER A 155 0.16 5.85 -11.56
C SER A 155 1.32 6.82 -11.39
N ASN A 156 1.12 7.76 -10.46
CA ASN A 156 2.12 8.73 -10.01
C ASN A 156 2.38 8.53 -8.52
N LEU A 157 3.61 8.20 -8.18
CA LEU A 157 4.08 8.07 -6.81
C LEU A 157 5.11 9.16 -6.54
N ASN A 158 4.75 10.15 -5.71
CA ASN A 158 5.61 11.27 -5.34
C ASN A 158 6.04 11.14 -3.88
N LEU A 159 7.35 11.13 -3.63
CA LEU A 159 7.87 10.90 -2.28
C LEU A 159 8.90 11.95 -1.90
N ASP A 160 8.89 12.32 -0.62
CA ASP A 160 9.96 13.09 0.02
C ASP A 160 10.40 12.43 1.32
N ASN A 161 11.72 12.43 1.56
CA ASN A 161 12.37 11.84 2.72
C ASN A 161 12.08 10.33 2.90
N VAL A 162 12.82 9.54 2.13
CA VAL A 162 12.66 8.08 2.01
C VAL A 162 13.89 7.35 2.53
N GLU A 163 13.70 6.42 3.45
CA GLU A 163 14.72 5.47 3.88
C GLU A 163 14.31 4.05 3.51
N ILE A 164 15.17 3.35 2.75
CA ILE A 164 14.97 1.96 2.34
C ILE A 164 16.17 1.12 2.79
N LEU A 165 15.88 0.04 3.47
CA LEU A 165 16.86 -0.90 3.99
C LEU A 165 16.49 -2.34 3.67
N ASN A 166 17.47 -3.10 3.14
CA ASN A 166 17.35 -4.53 2.91
C ASN A 166 16.13 -4.93 2.05
N SER A 167 16.17 -4.56 0.77
CA SER A 167 15.12 -4.91 -0.21
C SER A 167 15.73 -5.61 -1.43
N ASN A 168 14.98 -6.47 -2.11
CA ASN A 168 15.47 -6.98 -3.40
C ASN A 168 15.45 -5.86 -4.45
N VAL A 169 14.39 -5.05 -4.49
CA VAL A 169 14.28 -3.86 -5.34
C VAL A 169 13.85 -2.67 -4.47
N ALA A 170 14.61 -1.57 -4.48
CA ALA A 170 14.22 -0.41 -3.70
C ALA A 170 13.06 0.35 -4.36
N VAL A 171 13.15 0.67 -5.66
CA VAL A 171 12.09 1.37 -6.39
C VAL A 171 11.87 0.72 -7.75
N ALA A 172 10.64 0.35 -8.05
CA ALA A 172 10.21 -0.16 -9.35
C ALA A 172 9.17 0.75 -10.00
N ALA A 173 9.28 0.96 -11.31
CA ALA A 173 8.24 1.60 -12.12
C ALA A 173 7.98 0.75 -13.37
N TYR A 174 6.72 0.34 -13.60
CA TYR A 174 6.39 -0.57 -14.68
C TYR A 174 4.94 -0.48 -15.12
N GLN A 175 4.60 -1.14 -16.22
CA GLN A 175 3.23 -1.41 -16.65
C GLN A 175 2.94 -2.89 -16.39
N LYS A 176 1.93 -3.20 -15.60
CA LYS A 176 1.47 -4.56 -15.31
C LYS A 176 0.25 -4.92 -16.16
N LYS A 177 -0.70 -4.01 -16.28
CA LYS A 177 -1.97 -4.20 -16.97
C LYS A 177 -1.92 -3.56 -18.36
N PRO A 178 -2.20 -4.31 -19.44
CA PRO A 178 -2.10 -3.81 -20.83
C PRO A 178 -2.99 -2.61 -21.14
N GLU A 179 -4.14 -2.49 -20.49
CA GLU A 179 -5.11 -1.41 -20.66
C GLU A 179 -4.68 -0.07 -20.05
N TYR A 180 -3.63 -0.07 -19.24
CA TYR A 180 -3.02 1.13 -18.68
C TYR A 180 -1.71 1.47 -19.42
N GLY A 181 -1.01 2.44 -18.95
CA GLY A 181 0.29 2.85 -19.48
C GLY A 181 1.40 2.74 -18.43
N PRO A 182 2.56 3.33 -18.72
CA PRO A 182 3.73 3.25 -17.83
C PRO A 182 3.49 3.93 -16.49
N GLY A 183 4.11 3.40 -15.44
CA GLY A 183 4.14 4.00 -14.11
C GLY A 183 5.22 5.08 -13.97
N PHE A 184 5.03 6.00 -13.03
CA PHE A 184 5.98 7.08 -12.75
C PHE A 184 6.22 7.21 -11.24
N ALA A 185 7.49 7.28 -10.84
CA ALA A 185 7.91 7.60 -9.47
C ALA A 185 8.83 8.81 -9.45
N SER A 186 8.58 9.77 -8.57
CA SER A 186 9.43 10.94 -8.32
C SER A 186 9.78 11.01 -6.84
N ILE A 187 11.06 11.03 -6.52
CA ILE A 187 11.53 10.93 -5.14
C ILE A 187 12.55 12.02 -4.88
N THR A 188 12.36 12.74 -3.78
CA THR A 188 13.32 13.68 -3.21
C THR A 188 13.88 13.10 -1.91
N ASN A 189 15.15 13.33 -1.62
CA ASN A 189 15.78 12.92 -0.36
C ASN A 189 15.63 11.41 -0.07
N ILE A 190 16.30 10.57 -0.83
CA ILE A 190 16.28 9.11 -0.66
C ILE A 190 17.60 8.56 -0.14
N SER A 191 17.53 7.66 0.85
CA SER A 191 18.64 6.82 1.32
C SER A 191 18.30 5.35 1.08
N ILE A 192 19.19 4.64 0.40
CA ILE A 192 19.04 3.21 0.10
C ILE A 192 20.27 2.45 0.59
N LYS A 193 20.04 1.45 1.46
CA LYS A 193 21.08 0.55 1.97
C LYS A 193 20.68 -0.91 1.76
N ASP A 194 21.65 -1.74 1.45
CA ASP A 194 21.51 -3.20 1.37
C ASP A 194 20.36 -3.68 0.45
N SER A 195 20.11 -2.94 -0.64
CA SER A 195 19.18 -3.35 -1.69
C SER A 195 19.93 -3.93 -2.88
N LYS A 196 19.46 -5.07 -3.41
CA LYS A 196 20.11 -5.73 -4.57
C LYS A 196 20.04 -4.85 -5.81
N ASN A 197 18.87 -4.27 -6.07
CA ASN A 197 18.65 -3.33 -7.17
C ASN A 197 18.07 -2.03 -6.61
N LYS A 198 18.71 -0.91 -6.92
CA LYS A 198 18.21 0.39 -6.42
C LYS A 198 16.99 0.87 -7.21
N PHE A 199 17.06 0.80 -8.53
CA PHE A 199 16.03 1.35 -9.40
C PHE A 199 15.80 0.42 -10.60
N ILE A 200 14.56 0.05 -10.87
CA ILE A 200 14.15 -0.70 -12.06
C ILE A 200 12.97 0.03 -12.70
N ALA A 201 13.15 0.50 -13.93
CA ALA A 201 12.06 1.09 -14.72
C ALA A 201 11.97 0.38 -16.08
N VAL A 202 10.84 -0.24 -16.37
CA VAL A 202 10.61 -1.00 -17.60
C VAL A 202 9.34 -0.54 -18.33
N ASN A 203 9.16 -0.94 -19.56
CA ASN A 203 7.95 -0.63 -20.35
C ASN A 203 7.64 0.88 -20.43
N ASN A 204 8.66 1.70 -20.77
CA ASN A 204 8.58 3.16 -20.86
C ASN A 204 8.25 3.88 -19.53
N SER A 205 8.21 3.17 -18.41
CA SER A 205 8.06 3.77 -17.09
C SER A 205 9.30 4.54 -16.67
N LYS A 206 9.16 5.46 -15.74
CA LYS A 206 10.24 6.37 -15.38
C LYS A 206 10.35 6.56 -13.87
N ILE A 207 11.58 6.65 -13.40
CA ILE A 207 11.91 7.03 -12.03
C ILE A 207 12.74 8.30 -12.08
N LYS A 208 12.39 9.28 -11.24
CA LYS A 208 13.07 10.56 -11.11
C LYS A 208 13.57 10.73 -9.67
N ILE A 209 14.85 10.99 -9.49
CA ILE A 209 15.48 11.17 -8.17
C ILE A 209 16.08 12.57 -8.11
N ASN A 210 15.69 13.38 -7.15
CA ASN A 210 16.16 14.76 -6.95
C ASN A 210 16.10 15.60 -8.25
N GLY A 211 15.06 15.40 -9.05
CA GLY A 211 14.87 16.14 -10.29
C GLY A 211 15.47 15.49 -11.55
N GLU A 212 16.27 14.44 -11.44
CA GLU A 212 16.94 13.77 -12.56
C GLU A 212 16.37 12.37 -12.83
N PHE A 213 16.18 12.02 -14.11
CA PHE A 213 15.75 10.66 -14.47
C PHE A 213 16.91 9.68 -14.27
N VAL A 214 16.60 8.57 -13.58
CA VAL A 214 17.58 7.51 -13.39
C VAL A 214 17.58 6.53 -14.56
N LYS A 215 18.75 6.05 -14.91
CA LYS A 215 18.91 4.99 -15.89
C LYS A 215 18.62 3.65 -15.21
N SER A 216 17.64 2.91 -15.75
CA SER A 216 17.37 1.55 -15.30
C SER A 216 18.44 0.59 -15.82
N PRO A 217 18.89 -0.37 -15.02
CA PRO A 217 19.64 -1.51 -15.53
C PRO A 217 18.74 -2.38 -16.42
N ASP A 218 19.38 -3.13 -17.32
CA ASP A 218 18.68 -4.14 -18.15
C ASP A 218 18.45 -5.39 -17.31
N ILE A 219 17.36 -5.39 -16.57
CA ILE A 219 16.98 -6.47 -15.63
C ILE A 219 15.55 -6.87 -15.92
N ASN A 220 15.30 -8.18 -15.89
CA ASN A 220 13.95 -8.72 -15.96
C ASN A 220 13.24 -8.49 -14.61
N LEU A 221 12.31 -7.54 -14.56
CA LEU A 221 11.54 -7.25 -13.36
C LEU A 221 10.62 -8.41 -12.96
N GLU A 222 10.19 -9.27 -13.90
CA GLU A 222 9.30 -10.41 -13.61
C GLU A 222 9.89 -11.38 -12.59
N GLU A 223 11.23 -11.45 -12.45
CA GLU A 223 11.89 -12.26 -11.43
C GLU A 223 11.58 -11.82 -9.99
N TYR A 224 11.09 -10.60 -9.81
CA TYR A 224 10.76 -9.99 -8.51
C TYR A 224 9.26 -9.80 -8.29
N LEU A 225 8.43 -10.00 -9.30
CA LEU A 225 6.97 -9.91 -9.17
C LEU A 225 6.41 -11.25 -8.65
N LYS A 226 5.55 -11.16 -7.65
CA LYS A 226 4.81 -12.30 -7.10
C LYS A 226 3.36 -12.28 -7.54
#